data_2647e0bff0451a9cb81ff368260fe0ad
#
_entry.id   2647e0bff0451a9cb81ff368260fe0ad
#
_cell.length_a   1.000
_cell.length_b   1.000
_cell.length_c   1.000
_cell.angle_alpha   90.00
_cell.angle_beta   90.00
_cell.angle_gamma   90.00
#
_symmetry.space_group_name_H-M   'P 1'
#
loop_
_entity.id
_entity.type
_entity.pdbx_description
1 polymer ?
#
loop_
_entity_poly.entity_id
_entity_poly.type
_entity_poly.pdbx_seq_one_letter_code
_entity_poly.pdbx_strand_id
1 'polypeptide(L)'
;MPPLYIGTETPRAPETLRKLGFTGSEQITGMDFPHNAVKSFYWPPILFESIVRQQTQMLLDMGFRQIVWLNGHGADKQLEILQRICKEYSQLSGRCVMTMMSLVEGCGAGIGHAGLVETAIFDYLCPEAVELDRLPPKPEKIYTEQYGIADSETFEKGPNEDYSVRYDPRDATPELGQHIVEYTVTTCAHLVEQAWQKQCQKQTSADES
;
A
#
# COMPACT_ATOMS: atom_id res chain seq x y z
N MET A 1 -1.69 -5.87 17.78
CA MET A 1 -1.43 -7.11 17.04
C MET A 1 -0.19 -6.88 16.19
N PRO A 2 0.74 -7.82 16.08
CA PRO A 2 1.93 -7.60 15.23
C PRO A 2 1.51 -7.44 13.77
N PRO A 3 2.25 -6.66 12.97
CA PRO A 3 1.98 -6.55 11.56
C PRO A 3 2.15 -7.90 10.86
N LEU A 4 1.27 -8.18 9.90
CA LEU A 4 1.44 -9.33 9.03
C LEU A 4 2.32 -8.92 7.84
N TYR A 5 3.49 -9.50 7.78
CA TYR A 5 4.40 -9.33 6.63
C TYR A 5 4.01 -10.28 5.51
N ILE A 6 2.76 -10.18 5.06
CA ILE A 6 2.25 -10.94 3.93
C ILE A 6 1.60 -10.00 2.94
N GLY A 7 1.90 -10.21 1.68
CA GLY A 7 1.25 -9.53 0.57
C GLY A 7 0.83 -10.55 -0.48
N THR A 8 -0.14 -10.20 -1.29
CA THR A 8 -0.50 -10.99 -2.46
C THR A 8 -0.59 -10.11 -3.69
N GLU A 9 -0.19 -10.67 -4.81
CA GLU A 9 -0.20 -10.00 -6.09
C GLU A 9 -0.51 -11.01 -7.20
N THR A 10 -0.90 -10.53 -8.35
CA THR A 10 -1.08 -11.35 -9.54
C THR A 10 0.09 -11.22 -10.51
N PRO A 11 0.32 -12.22 -11.37
CA PRO A 11 1.26 -12.07 -12.47
C PRO A 11 0.89 -10.86 -13.34
N ARG A 12 1.88 -10.10 -13.74
CA ARG A 12 1.69 -8.94 -14.62
C ARG A 12 1.18 -9.38 -15.99
N ALA A 13 0.31 -8.57 -16.56
CA ALA A 13 -0.20 -8.78 -17.90
C ALA A 13 0.95 -8.73 -18.94
N PRO A 14 0.90 -9.56 -19.99
CA PRO A 14 1.91 -9.55 -21.05
C PRO A 14 2.14 -8.17 -21.68
N GLU A 15 1.10 -7.35 -21.80
CA GLU A 15 1.18 -5.99 -22.33
C GLU A 15 2.04 -5.07 -21.44
N THR A 16 1.85 -5.16 -20.12
CA THR A 16 2.65 -4.41 -19.14
C THR A 16 4.10 -4.85 -19.19
N LEU A 17 4.35 -6.16 -19.25
CA LEU A 17 5.71 -6.70 -19.36
C LEU A 17 6.43 -6.21 -20.61
N ARG A 18 5.76 -6.14 -21.75
CA ARG A 18 6.34 -5.59 -22.99
C ARG A 18 6.67 -4.11 -22.87
N LYS A 19 5.82 -3.33 -22.22
CA LYS A 19 6.11 -1.90 -21.95
C LYS A 19 7.35 -1.73 -21.07
N LEU A 20 7.57 -2.65 -20.14
CA LEU A 20 8.74 -2.69 -19.26
C LEU A 20 9.99 -3.34 -19.88
N GLY A 21 9.97 -3.59 -21.19
CA GLY A 21 11.12 -4.13 -21.92
C GLY A 21 11.29 -5.66 -21.88
N PHE A 22 10.31 -6.38 -21.34
CA PHE A 22 10.28 -7.85 -21.36
C PHE A 22 9.59 -8.40 -22.61
N THR A 23 9.69 -9.72 -22.83
CA THR A 23 9.06 -10.37 -24.00
C THR A 23 7.53 -10.47 -23.86
N GLY A 24 7.02 -10.44 -22.64
CA GLY A 24 5.63 -10.68 -22.29
C GLY A 24 5.29 -12.15 -22.03
N SER A 25 6.29 -13.04 -22.07
CA SER A 25 6.14 -14.47 -21.73
C SER A 25 6.65 -14.81 -20.33
N GLU A 26 7.29 -13.87 -19.68
CA GLU A 26 7.82 -14.01 -18.32
C GLU A 26 6.70 -14.10 -17.29
N GLN A 27 6.93 -14.88 -16.23
CA GLN A 27 6.04 -14.96 -15.08
C GLN A 27 6.57 -14.04 -13.97
N ILE A 28 6.25 -12.75 -14.07
CA ILE A 28 6.66 -11.73 -13.08
C ILE A 28 5.44 -11.32 -12.27
N THR A 29 5.50 -11.50 -10.96
CA THR A 29 4.45 -11.13 -10.02
C THR A 29 4.80 -9.82 -9.32
N GLY A 30 3.92 -8.83 -9.43
CA GLY A 30 4.12 -7.52 -8.79
C GLY A 30 5.45 -6.87 -9.18
N MET A 31 6.26 -6.55 -8.19
CA MET A 31 7.59 -5.94 -8.35
C MET A 31 8.73 -6.95 -8.33
N ASP A 32 8.45 -8.25 -8.50
CA ASP A 32 9.45 -9.31 -8.38
C ASP A 32 10.23 -9.54 -9.68
N PHE A 33 10.84 -8.48 -10.18
CA PHE A 33 11.61 -8.50 -11.43
C PHE A 33 12.85 -9.40 -11.32
N PRO A 34 13.27 -10.04 -12.45
CA PRO A 34 14.40 -10.98 -12.46
C PRO A 34 15.72 -10.40 -11.96
N HIS A 35 15.95 -9.09 -12.16
CA HIS A 35 17.18 -8.39 -11.77
C HIS A 35 17.17 -7.90 -10.31
N ASN A 36 16.06 -8.02 -9.59
CA ASN A 36 16.02 -7.62 -8.20
C ASN A 36 16.96 -8.46 -7.35
N ALA A 37 17.80 -7.80 -6.55
CA ALA A 37 18.72 -8.47 -5.63
C ALA A 37 17.97 -9.21 -4.51
N VAL A 38 16.81 -8.70 -4.11
CA VAL A 38 15.94 -9.30 -3.09
C VAL A 38 14.57 -9.56 -3.71
N LYS A 39 14.08 -10.77 -3.52
CA LYS A 39 12.76 -11.16 -3.99
C LYS A 39 11.65 -10.65 -3.07
N SER A 40 10.52 -10.28 -3.67
CA SER A 40 9.31 -9.95 -2.94
C SER A 40 8.64 -11.21 -2.41
N PHE A 41 8.07 -11.12 -1.20
CA PHE A 41 7.38 -12.24 -0.56
C PHE A 41 5.89 -12.18 -0.84
N TYR A 42 5.51 -12.40 -2.11
CA TYR A 42 4.10 -12.53 -2.48
C TYR A 42 3.59 -13.95 -2.21
N TRP A 43 2.50 -14.01 -1.50
CA TRP A 43 1.82 -15.26 -1.18
C TRP A 43 0.72 -15.54 -2.20
N PRO A 44 0.39 -16.81 -2.48
CA PRO A 44 -0.77 -17.13 -3.28
C PRO A 44 -2.04 -16.45 -2.72
N PRO A 45 -2.92 -15.86 -3.56
CA PRO A 45 -4.13 -15.16 -3.10
C PRO A 45 -5.00 -15.99 -2.15
N ILE A 46 -5.11 -17.30 -2.39
CA ILE A 46 -5.90 -18.20 -1.53
C ILE A 46 -5.31 -18.32 -0.12
N LEU A 47 -4.00 -18.31 0.01
CA LEU A 47 -3.34 -18.38 1.31
C LEU A 47 -3.47 -17.06 2.07
N PHE A 48 -3.26 -15.94 1.38
CA PHE A 48 -3.49 -14.60 1.92
C PHE A 48 -4.92 -14.47 2.44
N GLU A 49 -5.91 -14.82 1.62
CA GLU A 49 -7.33 -14.79 2.01
C GLU A 49 -7.60 -15.66 3.24
N SER A 50 -7.06 -16.87 3.27
CA SER A 50 -7.27 -17.80 4.39
C SER A 50 -6.74 -17.23 5.71
N ILE A 51 -5.56 -16.60 5.69
CA ILE A 51 -4.97 -15.99 6.88
C ILE A 51 -5.79 -14.79 7.34
N VAL A 52 -6.19 -13.89 6.42
CA VAL A 52 -7.01 -12.72 6.77
C VAL A 52 -8.36 -13.15 7.37
N ARG A 53 -9.02 -14.17 6.79
CA ARG A 53 -10.28 -14.72 7.32
C ARG A 53 -10.10 -15.30 8.71
N GLN A 54 -9.09 -16.15 8.90
CA GLN A 54 -8.84 -16.78 10.19
C GLN A 54 -8.56 -15.75 11.28
N GLN A 55 -7.76 -14.72 10.99
CA GLN A 55 -7.47 -13.67 11.97
C GLN A 55 -8.69 -12.79 12.24
N THR A 56 -9.48 -12.46 11.21
CA THR A 56 -10.72 -11.71 11.41
C THR A 56 -11.66 -12.47 12.32
N GLN A 57 -11.85 -13.79 12.09
CA GLN A 57 -12.68 -14.63 12.93
C GLN A 57 -12.17 -14.69 14.37
N MET A 58 -10.87 -14.93 14.58
CA MET A 58 -10.28 -14.94 15.91
C MET A 58 -10.53 -13.62 16.67
N LEU A 59 -10.38 -12.48 16.03
CA LEU A 59 -10.62 -11.18 16.66
C LEU A 59 -12.11 -11.00 17.02
N LEU A 60 -13.02 -11.47 16.19
CA LEU A 60 -14.45 -11.47 16.49
C LEU A 60 -14.79 -12.38 17.67
N ASP A 61 -14.20 -13.58 17.73
CA ASP A 61 -14.37 -14.54 18.83
C ASP A 61 -13.81 -13.98 20.16
N MET A 62 -12.76 -13.17 20.08
CA MET A 62 -12.21 -12.43 21.22
C MET A 62 -13.10 -11.25 21.67
N GLY A 63 -14.18 -10.96 20.97
CA GLY A 63 -15.15 -9.93 21.32
C GLY A 63 -14.85 -8.54 20.77
N PHE A 64 -13.88 -8.37 19.86
CA PHE A 64 -13.65 -7.10 19.22
C PHE A 64 -14.88 -6.65 18.42
N ARG A 65 -15.29 -5.41 18.61
CA ARG A 65 -16.47 -4.82 17.96
C ARG A 65 -16.12 -4.04 16.69
N GLN A 66 -14.87 -3.59 16.59
CA GLN A 66 -14.32 -2.95 15.42
C GLN A 66 -12.96 -3.57 15.07
N ILE A 67 -12.79 -3.93 13.81
CA ILE A 67 -11.55 -4.49 13.26
C ILE A 67 -11.17 -3.66 12.05
N VAL A 68 -9.95 -3.15 12.03
CA VAL A 68 -9.41 -2.36 10.91
C VAL A 68 -8.20 -3.09 10.34
N TRP A 69 -8.29 -3.45 9.06
CA TRP A 69 -7.17 -3.93 8.28
C TRP A 69 -6.47 -2.74 7.65
N LEU A 70 -5.34 -2.31 8.23
CA LEU A 70 -4.50 -1.28 7.65
C LEU A 70 -3.61 -1.92 6.59
N ASN A 71 -3.86 -1.56 5.33
CA ASN A 71 -3.20 -2.15 4.17
C ASN A 71 -2.06 -1.27 3.66
N GLY A 72 -0.84 -1.81 3.63
CA GLY A 72 0.34 -1.12 3.10
C GLY A 72 0.68 -1.46 1.64
N HIS A 73 -0.09 -2.35 1.00
CA HIS A 73 0.20 -2.81 -0.37
C HIS A 73 -0.98 -2.55 -1.30
N GLY A 74 -0.76 -1.73 -2.34
CA GLY A 74 -1.81 -1.24 -3.24
C GLY A 74 -2.22 -2.20 -4.37
N ALA A 75 -1.83 -3.49 -4.32
CA ALA A 75 -2.20 -4.44 -5.34
C ALA A 75 -3.71 -4.68 -5.42
N ASP A 76 -4.27 -4.60 -6.62
CA ASP A 76 -5.71 -4.75 -6.87
C ASP A 76 -6.28 -6.03 -6.26
N LYS A 77 -5.56 -7.14 -6.42
CA LYS A 77 -6.00 -8.44 -5.90
C LYS A 77 -6.04 -8.48 -4.37
N GLN A 78 -5.09 -7.85 -3.72
CA GLN A 78 -5.07 -7.73 -2.26
C GLN A 78 -6.24 -6.87 -1.77
N LEU A 79 -6.45 -5.72 -2.41
CA LEU A 79 -7.56 -4.82 -2.09
C LEU A 79 -8.92 -5.50 -2.26
N GLU A 80 -9.13 -6.19 -3.39
CA GLU A 80 -10.34 -6.98 -3.65
C GLU A 80 -10.64 -7.98 -2.54
N ILE A 81 -9.63 -8.77 -2.13
CA ILE A 81 -9.77 -9.76 -1.07
C ILE A 81 -10.13 -9.11 0.26
N LEU A 82 -9.39 -8.06 0.66
CA LEU A 82 -9.64 -7.36 1.92
C LEU A 82 -11.03 -6.74 1.96
N GLN A 83 -11.44 -6.05 0.91
CA GLN A 83 -12.76 -5.42 0.81
C GLN A 83 -13.89 -6.44 0.90
N ARG A 84 -13.75 -7.58 0.19
CA ARG A 84 -14.72 -8.66 0.20
C ARG A 84 -14.86 -9.29 1.58
N ILE A 85 -13.74 -9.63 2.23
CA ILE A 85 -13.72 -10.19 3.58
C ILE A 85 -14.35 -9.22 4.60
N CYS A 86 -13.96 -7.95 4.57
CA CYS A 86 -14.51 -6.94 5.47
C CYS A 86 -16.02 -6.80 5.31
N LYS A 87 -16.52 -6.79 4.07
CA LYS A 87 -17.95 -6.73 3.78
C LYS A 87 -18.70 -7.96 4.32
N GLU A 88 -18.19 -9.16 4.03
CA GLU A 88 -18.78 -10.42 4.49
C GLU A 88 -18.88 -10.47 6.03
N TYR A 89 -17.75 -10.26 6.71
CA TYR A 89 -17.71 -10.34 8.16
C TYR A 89 -18.52 -9.23 8.85
N SER A 90 -18.59 -8.03 8.29
CA SER A 90 -19.46 -6.98 8.80
C SER A 90 -20.94 -7.37 8.70
N GLN A 91 -21.36 -8.03 7.61
CA GLN A 91 -22.73 -8.49 7.42
C GLN A 91 -23.09 -9.66 8.36
N LEU A 92 -22.21 -10.64 8.47
CA LEU A 92 -22.44 -11.84 9.28
C LEU A 92 -22.43 -11.56 10.78
N SER A 93 -21.50 -10.73 11.25
CA SER A 93 -21.28 -10.50 12.67
C SER A 93 -22.04 -9.31 13.23
N GLY A 94 -22.60 -8.42 12.39
CA GLY A 94 -23.12 -7.15 12.82
C GLY A 94 -22.06 -6.24 13.47
N ARG A 95 -20.76 -6.50 13.23
CA ARG A 95 -19.63 -5.73 13.74
C ARG A 95 -19.07 -4.82 12.67
N CYS A 96 -18.19 -3.89 13.04
CA CYS A 96 -17.47 -3.04 12.11
C CYS A 96 -16.17 -3.72 11.69
N VAL A 97 -16.13 -4.30 10.49
CA VAL A 97 -14.90 -4.83 9.90
C VAL A 97 -14.60 -4.04 8.65
N MET A 98 -13.46 -3.35 8.59
CA MET A 98 -13.10 -2.46 7.49
C MET A 98 -11.65 -2.60 7.09
N THR A 99 -11.33 -2.14 5.89
CA THR A 99 -9.96 -1.98 5.42
C THR A 99 -9.73 -0.57 4.93
N MET A 100 -8.51 -0.09 5.06
CA MET A 100 -8.05 1.19 4.54
C MET A 100 -6.57 1.11 4.15
N MET A 101 -6.14 2.00 3.27
CA MET A 101 -4.72 2.13 2.94
C MET A 101 -3.97 2.81 4.08
N SER A 102 -2.73 2.39 4.30
CA SER A 102 -1.81 3.02 5.25
C SER A 102 -1.23 4.35 4.77
N LEU A 103 -1.45 4.67 3.50
CA LEU A 103 -1.12 5.95 2.90
C LEU A 103 -2.33 6.41 2.10
N VAL A 104 -2.80 7.63 2.33
CA VAL A 104 -4.02 8.15 1.71
C VAL A 104 -3.68 9.14 0.59
N GLU A 105 -4.49 9.11 -0.47
CA GLU A 105 -4.39 10.09 -1.54
C GLU A 105 -4.72 11.50 -1.02
N GLY A 106 -4.16 12.51 -1.68
CA GLY A 106 -4.40 13.92 -1.32
C GLY A 106 -3.35 14.53 -0.41
N CYS A 107 -2.31 13.77 -0.03
CA CYS A 107 -1.16 14.32 0.71
C CYS A 107 -0.22 15.21 -0.14
N GLY A 108 -0.58 15.50 -1.39
CA GLY A 108 0.13 16.45 -2.27
C GLY A 108 1.17 15.86 -3.21
N ALA A 109 1.40 14.54 -3.17
CA ALA A 109 2.33 13.87 -4.07
C ALA A 109 1.79 12.51 -4.53
N GLY A 110 2.23 12.04 -5.68
CA GLY A 110 1.88 10.71 -6.18
C GLY A 110 2.50 9.61 -5.33
N ILE A 111 1.72 8.59 -5.05
CA ILE A 111 2.17 7.40 -4.32
C ILE A 111 2.88 6.47 -5.30
N GLY A 112 4.11 6.07 -4.95
CA GLY A 112 4.93 5.16 -5.74
C GLY A 112 5.89 4.38 -4.86
N HIS A 113 6.96 3.85 -5.46
CA HIS A 113 8.01 3.10 -4.76
C HIS A 113 9.35 3.81 -4.89
N ALA A 114 10.09 3.92 -3.80
CA ALA A 114 11.41 4.55 -3.70
C ALA A 114 11.50 5.98 -4.25
N GLY A 115 10.37 6.65 -4.47
CA GLY A 115 10.27 8.02 -4.96
C GLY A 115 10.19 9.04 -3.83
N LEU A 116 9.80 10.27 -4.20
CA LEU A 116 9.72 11.42 -3.29
C LEU A 116 8.94 11.13 -1.99
N VAL A 117 7.77 10.51 -2.10
CA VAL A 117 6.86 10.30 -0.97
C VAL A 117 7.44 9.33 0.04
N GLU A 118 7.84 8.13 -0.41
CA GLU A 118 8.41 7.13 0.50
C GLU A 118 9.72 7.62 1.12
N THR A 119 10.58 8.26 0.32
CA THR A 119 11.83 8.83 0.82
C THR A 119 11.58 9.90 1.88
N ALA A 120 10.64 10.82 1.67
CA ALA A 120 10.30 11.85 2.65
C ALA A 120 9.73 11.26 3.96
N ILE A 121 8.86 10.25 3.87
CA ILE A 121 8.33 9.55 5.04
C ILE A 121 9.46 8.90 5.84
N PHE A 122 10.38 8.20 5.17
CA PHE A 122 11.53 7.59 5.84
C PHE A 122 12.49 8.61 6.41
N ASP A 123 12.75 9.71 5.71
CA ASP A 123 13.61 10.80 6.19
C ASP A 123 13.04 11.45 7.47
N TYR A 124 11.73 11.50 7.62
CA TYR A 124 11.09 11.95 8.84
C TYR A 124 11.09 10.91 9.97
N LEU A 125 10.78 9.63 9.66
CA LEU A 125 10.56 8.60 10.67
C LEU A 125 11.85 7.85 11.07
N CYS A 126 12.78 7.70 10.14
CA CYS A 126 13.99 6.88 10.29
C CYS A 126 15.09 7.42 9.36
N PRO A 127 15.60 8.65 9.58
CA PRO A 127 16.53 9.33 8.68
C PRO A 127 17.82 8.53 8.44
N GLU A 128 18.23 7.69 9.41
CA GLU A 128 19.38 6.81 9.26
C GLU A 128 19.21 5.70 8.20
N ALA A 129 18.00 5.46 7.72
CA ALA A 129 17.71 4.51 6.65
C ALA A 129 17.75 5.17 5.25
N VAL A 130 17.93 6.48 5.17
CA VAL A 130 17.91 7.25 3.92
C VAL A 130 19.34 7.61 3.51
N GLU A 131 19.77 7.13 2.35
CA GLU A 131 21.13 7.33 1.81
C GLU A 131 21.07 8.07 0.47
N LEU A 132 20.60 9.34 0.46
CA LEU A 132 20.46 10.15 -0.75
C LEU A 132 21.78 10.44 -1.46
N ASP A 133 22.89 10.38 -0.76
CA ASP A 133 24.25 10.54 -1.29
C ASP A 133 24.65 9.40 -2.23
N ARG A 134 23.94 8.27 -2.21
CA ARG A 134 24.12 7.18 -3.19
C ARG A 134 23.49 7.47 -4.54
N LEU A 135 22.64 8.48 -4.62
CA LEU A 135 22.05 8.93 -5.88
C LEU A 135 22.98 9.93 -6.57
N PRO A 136 22.98 10.01 -7.91
CA PRO A 136 23.77 11.00 -8.62
C PRO A 136 23.32 12.41 -8.23
N PRO A 137 24.26 13.39 -8.17
CA PRO A 137 23.90 14.76 -7.83
C PRO A 137 23.04 15.41 -8.95
N LYS A 138 22.16 16.35 -8.55
CA LYS A 138 21.46 17.18 -9.56
C LYS A 138 22.48 18.01 -10.37
N PRO A 139 22.25 18.21 -11.68
CA PRO A 139 21.04 17.90 -12.45
C PRO A 139 21.09 16.53 -13.16
N GLU A 140 21.92 15.60 -12.75
CA GLU A 140 21.97 14.28 -13.37
C GLU A 140 20.63 13.56 -13.25
N LYS A 141 20.24 12.86 -14.32
CA LYS A 141 18.96 12.16 -14.38
C LYS A 141 18.97 10.89 -13.55
N ILE A 142 17.80 10.58 -12.95
CA ILE A 142 17.56 9.31 -12.26
C ILE A 142 16.58 8.49 -13.10
N TYR A 143 17.01 7.30 -13.50
CA TYR A 143 16.16 6.40 -14.27
C TYR A 143 15.58 5.31 -13.35
N THR A 144 14.29 5.04 -13.54
CA THR A 144 13.51 4.09 -12.73
C THR A 144 14.14 2.72 -12.62
N GLU A 145 14.61 2.16 -13.74
CA GLU A 145 15.22 0.83 -13.78
C GLU A 145 16.48 0.73 -12.90
N GLN A 146 17.27 1.78 -12.87
CA GLN A 146 18.56 1.78 -12.18
C GLN A 146 18.40 1.83 -10.65
N TYR A 147 17.39 2.52 -10.15
CA TYR A 147 17.21 2.80 -8.72
C TYR A 147 15.95 2.17 -8.11
N GLY A 148 15.20 1.39 -8.89
CA GLY A 148 13.98 0.74 -8.42
C GLY A 148 12.83 1.71 -8.12
N ILE A 149 12.90 2.93 -8.63
CA ILE A 149 11.84 3.94 -8.47
C ILE A 149 10.69 3.57 -9.40
N ALA A 150 9.47 3.54 -8.88
CA ALA A 150 8.30 3.19 -9.69
C ALA A 150 7.03 3.86 -9.15
N ASP A 151 6.17 4.26 -10.07
CA ASP A 151 4.80 4.66 -9.81
C ASP A 151 3.87 4.12 -10.92
N SER A 152 2.60 4.51 -10.89
CA SER A 152 1.65 4.09 -11.93
C SER A 152 2.07 4.53 -13.33
N GLU A 153 2.65 5.73 -13.48
CA GLU A 153 3.09 6.26 -14.76
C GLU A 153 4.27 5.46 -15.34
N THR A 154 5.16 4.94 -14.47
CA THR A 154 6.28 4.07 -14.88
C THR A 154 5.78 2.82 -15.61
N PHE A 155 4.71 2.22 -15.12
CA PHE A 155 4.12 1.03 -15.75
C PHE A 155 3.39 1.34 -17.07
N GLU A 156 3.01 2.60 -17.29
CA GLU A 156 2.43 3.04 -18.55
C GLU A 156 3.48 3.41 -19.59
N LYS A 157 4.57 4.06 -19.18
CA LYS A 157 5.58 4.63 -20.07
C LYS A 157 6.82 3.75 -20.26
N GLY A 158 7.16 2.94 -19.28
CA GLY A 158 8.29 2.01 -19.35
C GLY A 158 9.51 2.43 -18.52
N PRO A 159 10.59 1.61 -18.54
CA PRO A 159 11.67 1.67 -17.56
C PRO A 159 12.66 2.84 -17.71
N ASN A 160 12.61 3.59 -18.81
CA ASN A 160 13.54 4.68 -19.09
C ASN A 160 12.99 6.07 -18.75
N GLU A 161 11.91 6.14 -17.95
CA GLU A 161 11.39 7.41 -17.49
C GLU A 161 12.39 8.13 -16.59
N ASP A 162 12.53 9.42 -16.84
CA ASP A 162 13.37 10.30 -16.04
C ASP A 162 12.57 10.83 -14.83
N TYR A 163 12.88 10.29 -13.67
CA TYR A 163 12.25 10.69 -12.41
C TYR A 163 12.72 12.01 -11.83
N SER A 164 13.77 12.59 -12.39
CA SER A 164 14.28 13.90 -11.94
C SER A 164 13.33 15.07 -12.16
N VAL A 165 12.21 14.84 -12.86
CA VAL A 165 11.30 15.91 -13.27
C VAL A 165 10.12 16.09 -12.31
N ARG A 166 9.61 15.05 -11.65
CA ARG A 166 8.34 15.14 -10.95
C ARG A 166 8.29 14.59 -9.53
N TYR A 167 8.91 13.45 -9.29
CA TYR A 167 8.87 12.75 -8.00
C TYR A 167 10.27 12.34 -7.55
N ASP A 168 11.23 13.20 -7.81
CA ASP A 168 12.65 12.98 -7.52
C ASP A 168 12.85 12.77 -6.02
N PRO A 169 13.34 11.60 -5.58
CA PRO A 169 13.59 11.33 -4.18
C PRO A 169 14.59 12.30 -3.54
N ARG A 170 15.46 12.96 -4.35
CA ARG A 170 16.42 13.96 -3.87
C ARG A 170 15.76 15.30 -3.45
N ASP A 171 14.46 15.45 -3.70
CA ASP A 171 13.65 16.57 -3.20
C ASP A 171 12.91 16.23 -1.89
N ALA A 172 13.11 15.02 -1.38
CA ALA A 172 12.54 14.63 -0.11
C ALA A 172 13.10 15.48 1.03
N THR A 173 12.23 15.85 1.96
CA THR A 173 12.61 16.52 3.20
C THR A 173 11.83 15.94 4.39
N PRO A 174 12.39 16.02 5.60
CA PRO A 174 11.68 15.59 6.80
C PRO A 174 10.34 16.31 7.01
N GLU A 175 10.25 17.60 6.63
CA GLU A 175 9.04 18.40 6.78
C GLU A 175 7.93 17.91 5.85
N LEU A 176 8.28 17.53 4.61
CA LEU A 176 7.34 16.89 3.68
C LEU A 176 6.87 15.55 4.24
N GLY A 177 7.81 14.75 4.76
CA GLY A 177 7.51 13.46 5.41
C GLY A 177 6.56 13.61 6.59
N GLN A 178 6.84 14.57 7.47
CA GLN A 178 5.97 14.91 8.60
C GLN A 178 4.56 15.26 8.14
N HIS A 179 4.44 16.15 7.16
CA HIS A 179 3.14 16.55 6.62
C HIS A 179 2.34 15.37 6.07
N ILE A 180 2.99 14.48 5.31
CA ILE A 180 2.35 13.28 4.75
C ILE A 180 1.87 12.34 5.85
N VAL A 181 2.71 12.09 6.85
CA VAL A 181 2.38 11.20 7.98
C VAL A 181 1.23 11.78 8.81
N GLU A 182 1.29 13.04 9.20
CA GLU A 182 0.24 13.69 9.98
C GLU A 182 -1.09 13.75 9.24
N TYR A 183 -1.08 14.07 7.96
CA TYR A 183 -2.27 14.06 7.11
C TYR A 183 -2.88 12.65 7.04
N THR A 184 -2.04 11.64 6.79
CA THR A 184 -2.48 10.24 6.70
C THR A 184 -3.07 9.76 8.03
N VAL A 185 -2.39 9.97 9.14
CA VAL A 185 -2.86 9.58 10.47
C VAL A 185 -4.18 10.23 10.81
N THR A 186 -4.30 11.53 10.60
CA THR A 186 -5.53 12.29 10.87
C THR A 186 -6.70 11.79 10.03
N THR A 187 -6.47 11.57 8.74
CA THR A 187 -7.49 11.07 7.82
C THR A 187 -7.94 9.65 8.18
N CYS A 188 -6.98 8.75 8.43
CA CYS A 188 -7.28 7.38 8.85
C CYS A 188 -8.05 7.34 10.18
N ALA A 189 -7.64 8.11 11.17
CA ALA A 189 -8.34 8.18 12.46
C ALA A 189 -9.80 8.64 12.28
N HIS A 190 -10.02 9.66 11.47
CA HIS A 190 -11.36 10.15 11.17
C HIS A 190 -12.24 9.10 10.48
N LEU A 191 -11.71 8.37 9.51
CA LEU A 191 -12.43 7.29 8.83
C LEU A 191 -12.81 6.15 9.79
N VAL A 192 -11.91 5.77 10.69
CA VAL A 192 -12.16 4.75 11.73
C VAL A 192 -13.26 5.20 12.67
N GLU A 193 -13.22 6.44 13.13
CA GLU A 193 -14.23 7.01 14.02
C GLU A 193 -15.60 7.10 13.34
N GLN A 194 -15.67 7.58 12.11
CA GLN A 194 -16.92 7.61 11.34
C GLN A 194 -17.54 6.23 11.16
N ALA A 195 -16.70 5.22 10.85
CA ALA A 195 -17.17 3.85 10.70
C ALA A 195 -17.74 3.31 12.01
N TRP A 196 -17.10 3.61 13.14
CA TRP A 196 -17.59 3.25 14.46
C TRP A 196 -18.92 3.90 14.79
N GLN A 197 -19.03 5.20 14.60
CA GLN A 197 -20.28 5.95 14.86
C GLN A 197 -21.46 5.39 14.04
N LYS A 198 -21.23 5.11 12.74
CA LYS A 198 -22.25 4.48 11.88
C LYS A 198 -22.69 3.10 12.40
N GLN A 199 -21.74 2.33 12.95
CA GLN A 199 -22.03 1.01 13.52
C GLN A 199 -22.87 1.12 14.80
N CYS A 200 -22.55 2.06 15.68
CA CYS A 200 -23.31 2.31 16.91
C CYS A 200 -24.75 2.73 16.61
N GLN A 201 -24.96 3.62 15.65
CA GLN A 201 -26.29 4.07 15.23
C GLN A 201 -27.17 2.91 14.71
N LYS A 202 -26.58 1.98 13.92
CA LYS A 202 -27.31 0.81 13.42
C LYS A 202 -27.75 -0.13 14.55
N GLN A 203 -26.93 -0.30 15.59
CA GLN A 203 -27.29 -1.14 16.72
C GLN A 203 -28.45 -0.55 17.53
N THR A 204 -28.43 0.75 17.80
CA THR A 204 -29.52 1.43 18.51
C THR A 204 -30.85 1.31 17.77
N SER A 205 -30.85 1.48 16.44
CA SER A 205 -32.07 1.35 15.63
C SER A 205 -32.60 -0.09 15.56
N ALA A 206 -31.74 -1.10 15.72
CA ALA A 206 -32.15 -2.51 15.73
C ALA A 206 -32.73 -2.94 17.10
N ASP A 207 -32.28 -2.31 18.19
CA ASP A 207 -32.76 -2.59 19.55
C ASP A 207 -34.12 -1.91 19.84
N GLU A 208 -34.50 -0.90 19.04
CA GLU A 208 -35.77 -0.17 19.14
C GLU A 208 -36.87 -0.74 18.24
N SER A 209 -36.61 -1.71 17.40
CA SER A 209 -37.53 -2.35 16.44
C SER A 209 -37.94 -3.76 16.90
#